data_abc9e200c35bd5860ab72abab0356852
#
_entry.id   abc9e200c35bd5860ab72abab0356852
#
_cell.length_a   1.000
_cell.length_b   1.000
_cell.length_c   1.000
_cell.angle_alpha   90.00
_cell.angle_beta   90.00
_cell.angle_gamma   90.00
#
_symmetry.space_group_name_H-M   'P 1'
#
loop_
_entity.id
_entity.type
_entity.pdbx_description
1 polymer ?
#
loop_
_entity_poly.entity_id
_entity_poly.type
_entity_poly.pdbx_seq_one_letter_code
_entity_poly.pdbx_strand_id
1 'polypeptide(L)'
;KYVSNKRSYHKICRISNRICHENGLATSMPTGEKGKSYKENMEYHRGTSWKAKLRVAVNKAIWSSVNYNEFLQKMQLVGYEVRQGKHLSFRAPEQKNFTYMKLLGSYYTEENVRTRLEKNRCKTKASKHLSKEARLYINISTYVTTGNWEGFERQNSII
;
A
#
# COMPACT_ATOMS: atom_id res chain seq x y z
N LYS A 1 -38.75 -20.99 18.08
CA LYS A 1 -37.37 -21.10 18.60
C LYS A 1 -36.41 -20.56 17.53
N TYR A 2 -35.61 -19.56 17.87
CA TYR A 2 -34.65 -18.97 16.93
C TYR A 2 -33.49 -19.96 16.68
N VAL A 3 -33.21 -20.27 15.42
CA VAL A 3 -32.08 -21.12 15.05
C VAL A 3 -30.91 -20.25 14.59
N SER A 4 -29.81 -20.28 15.34
CA SER A 4 -28.59 -19.55 14.99
C SER A 4 -27.86 -20.24 13.86
N ASN A 5 -28.06 -19.74 12.64
CA ASN A 5 -27.34 -20.17 11.44
C ASN A 5 -27.06 -19.00 10.52
N LYS A 6 -26.23 -19.21 9.49
CA LYS A 6 -25.83 -18.17 8.55
C LYS A 6 -27.02 -17.51 7.83
N ARG A 7 -28.07 -18.27 7.55
CA ARG A 7 -29.29 -17.77 6.90
C ARG A 7 -30.07 -16.82 7.81
N SER A 8 -30.21 -17.17 9.09
CA SER A 8 -30.84 -16.33 10.11
C SER A 8 -30.04 -15.03 10.35
N TYR A 9 -28.72 -15.12 10.38
CA TYR A 9 -27.84 -13.94 10.47
C TYR A 9 -28.08 -12.96 9.31
N HIS A 10 -28.08 -13.42 8.06
CA HIS A 10 -28.34 -12.55 6.91
C HIS A 10 -29.76 -11.95 6.94
N LYS A 11 -30.75 -12.68 7.46
CA LYS A 11 -32.11 -12.17 7.63
C LYS A 11 -32.15 -11.02 8.65
N ILE A 12 -31.48 -11.17 9.78
CA ILE A 12 -31.37 -10.12 10.80
C ILE A 12 -30.67 -8.89 10.23
N CYS A 13 -29.51 -9.04 9.59
CA CYS A 13 -28.81 -7.92 8.98
C CYS A 13 -29.67 -7.16 7.96
N ARG A 14 -30.46 -7.88 7.15
CA ARG A 14 -31.38 -7.26 6.18
C ARG A 14 -32.46 -6.43 6.87
N ILE A 15 -33.07 -6.97 7.94
CA ILE A 15 -34.10 -6.27 8.71
C ILE A 15 -33.50 -5.04 9.41
N SER A 16 -32.35 -5.19 10.07
CA SER A 16 -31.64 -4.11 10.72
C SER A 16 -31.30 -2.97 9.74
N ASN A 17 -30.74 -3.31 8.59
CA ASN A 17 -30.39 -2.32 7.57
C ASN A 17 -31.63 -1.56 7.05
N ARG A 18 -32.76 -2.26 6.88
CA ARG A 18 -34.02 -1.64 6.48
C ARG A 18 -34.49 -0.64 7.53
N ILE A 19 -34.52 -1.01 8.81
CA ILE A 19 -34.94 -0.13 9.91
C ILE A 19 -34.02 1.08 10.00
N CYS A 20 -32.70 0.89 9.87
CA CYS A 20 -31.74 2.01 9.83
C CYS A 20 -32.05 2.97 8.68
N HIS A 21 -32.29 2.43 7.49
CA HIS A 21 -32.60 3.25 6.31
C HIS A 21 -33.92 4.03 6.48
N GLU A 22 -34.97 3.41 7.01
CA GLU A 22 -36.28 4.03 7.29
C GLU A 22 -36.15 5.19 8.32
N ASN A 23 -35.18 5.13 9.23
CA ASN A 23 -34.91 6.14 10.23
C ASN A 23 -33.76 7.10 9.87
N GLY A 24 -33.29 7.11 8.62
CA GLY A 24 -32.20 7.99 8.16
C GLY A 24 -30.84 7.71 8.79
N LEU A 25 -30.63 6.53 9.36
CA LEU A 25 -29.36 6.12 9.95
C LEU A 25 -28.43 5.49 8.90
N ALA A 26 -27.15 5.75 9.02
CA ALA A 26 -26.15 5.13 8.16
C ALA A 26 -26.10 3.61 8.36
N THR A 27 -26.16 2.86 7.27
CA THR A 27 -26.01 1.40 7.28
C THR A 27 -24.59 0.99 6.91
N SER A 28 -24.02 0.02 7.65
CA SER A 28 -22.75 -0.58 7.30
C SER A 28 -22.94 -1.55 6.14
N MET A 29 -22.47 -1.18 4.95
CA MET A 29 -22.43 -2.07 3.81
C MET A 29 -21.23 -3.02 3.95
N PRO A 30 -21.42 -4.35 3.84
CA PRO A 30 -20.30 -5.28 3.82
C PRO A 30 -19.46 -5.01 2.58
N THR A 31 -18.20 -4.62 2.78
CA THR A 31 -17.24 -4.31 1.71
C THR A 31 -16.81 -5.54 0.91
N GLY A 32 -17.32 -6.73 1.21
CA GLY A 32 -16.93 -7.99 0.57
C GLY A 32 -15.50 -8.45 0.89
N GLU A 33 -14.69 -7.61 1.49
CA GLU A 33 -13.36 -7.98 1.95
C GLU A 33 -13.43 -8.72 3.28
N LYS A 34 -12.68 -9.82 3.37
CA LYS A 34 -12.52 -10.52 4.65
C LYS A 34 -11.76 -9.59 5.61
N GLY A 35 -12.41 -9.19 6.68
CA GLY A 35 -11.77 -8.44 7.75
C GLY A 35 -10.56 -9.21 8.34
N LYS A 36 -9.69 -8.48 9.01
CA LYS A 36 -8.56 -9.09 9.72
C LYS A 36 -9.07 -9.99 10.83
N SER A 37 -8.45 -11.16 11.03
CA SER A 37 -8.73 -11.98 12.19
C SER A 37 -8.28 -11.27 13.46
N TYR A 38 -8.84 -11.62 14.62
CA TYR A 38 -8.44 -11.04 15.91
C TYR A 38 -6.92 -11.15 16.13
N LYS A 39 -6.34 -12.31 15.85
CA LYS A 39 -4.89 -12.54 15.96
C LYS A 39 -4.10 -11.60 15.03
N GLU A 40 -4.50 -11.48 13.77
CA GLU A 40 -3.85 -10.59 12.79
C GLU A 40 -3.95 -9.12 13.21
N ASN A 41 -5.08 -8.73 13.80
CA ASN A 41 -5.27 -7.38 14.31
C ASN A 41 -4.38 -7.10 15.53
N MET A 42 -4.26 -8.02 16.46
CA MET A 42 -3.36 -7.91 17.60
C MET A 42 -1.88 -7.84 17.17
N GLU A 43 -1.46 -8.68 16.23
CA GLU A 43 -0.10 -8.64 15.67
C GLU A 43 0.18 -7.32 14.95
N TYR A 44 -0.82 -6.77 14.26
CA TYR A 44 -0.73 -5.47 13.60
C TYR A 44 -0.48 -4.35 14.62
N HIS A 45 -1.26 -4.28 15.70
CA HIS A 45 -1.10 -3.27 16.75
C HIS A 45 0.22 -3.41 17.53
N ARG A 46 0.72 -4.64 17.69
CA ARG A 46 2.03 -4.90 18.32
C ARG A 46 3.21 -4.62 17.37
N GLY A 47 2.99 -4.31 16.10
CA GLY A 47 4.04 -4.11 15.11
C GLY A 47 4.75 -5.41 14.67
N THR A 48 4.26 -6.57 15.08
CA THR A 48 4.86 -7.88 14.75
C THR A 48 4.28 -8.52 13.49
N SER A 49 3.25 -7.93 12.90
CA SER A 49 2.57 -8.46 11.73
C SER A 49 3.47 -8.55 10.51
N TRP A 50 3.73 -9.77 10.04
CA TRP A 50 4.49 -10.06 8.82
C TRP A 50 3.91 -9.42 7.57
N LYS A 51 2.59 -9.45 7.45
CA LYS A 51 1.92 -8.83 6.32
C LYS A 51 2.11 -7.31 6.32
N ALA A 52 2.09 -6.67 7.48
CA ALA A 52 2.33 -5.25 7.60
C ALA A 52 3.78 -4.89 7.22
N LYS A 53 4.76 -5.62 7.75
CA LYS A 53 6.18 -5.45 7.42
C LYS A 53 6.42 -5.65 5.91
N LEU A 54 5.85 -6.69 5.32
CA LEU A 54 5.98 -6.97 3.89
C LEU A 54 5.31 -5.87 3.03
N ARG A 55 4.13 -5.35 3.42
CA ARG A 55 3.50 -4.21 2.72
C ARG A 55 4.38 -2.97 2.70
N VAL A 56 5.01 -2.64 3.83
CA VAL A 56 5.94 -1.51 3.93
C VAL A 56 7.15 -1.72 3.02
N ALA A 57 7.76 -2.90 3.05
CA ALA A 57 8.90 -3.25 2.21
C ALA A 57 8.57 -3.17 0.72
N VAL A 58 7.44 -3.76 0.30
CA VAL A 58 6.94 -3.72 -1.09
C VAL A 58 6.69 -2.27 -1.53
N ASN A 59 6.03 -1.46 -0.72
CA ASN A 59 5.77 -0.06 -1.06
C ASN A 59 7.10 0.71 -1.21
N LYS A 60 8.04 0.55 -0.29
CA LYS A 60 9.36 1.19 -0.37
C LYS A 60 10.13 0.76 -1.63
N ALA A 61 10.11 -0.54 -1.95
CA ALA A 61 10.74 -1.06 -3.15
C ALA A 61 10.10 -0.51 -4.44
N ILE A 62 8.75 -0.43 -4.52
CA ILE A 62 8.04 0.16 -5.66
C ILE A 62 8.41 1.64 -5.83
N TRP A 63 8.45 2.43 -4.74
CA TRP A 63 8.80 3.84 -4.79
C TRP A 63 10.20 4.09 -5.34
N SER A 64 11.14 3.23 -5.00
CA SER A 64 12.54 3.37 -5.40
C SER A 64 12.87 2.74 -6.75
N SER A 65 11.97 1.93 -7.34
CA SER A 65 12.23 1.17 -8.57
C SER A 65 11.56 1.79 -9.79
N VAL A 66 12.24 1.74 -10.91
CA VAL A 66 11.73 2.18 -12.23
C VAL A 66 11.16 0.99 -13.02
N ASN A 67 11.74 -0.19 -12.85
CA ASN A 67 11.39 -1.42 -13.59
C ASN A 67 11.00 -2.55 -12.63
N TYR A 68 10.24 -3.52 -13.15
CA TYR A 68 9.81 -4.69 -12.39
C TYR A 68 11.00 -5.56 -11.93
N ASN A 69 12.03 -5.74 -12.76
CA ASN A 69 13.23 -6.49 -12.37
C ASN A 69 14.01 -5.80 -11.25
N GLU A 70 14.11 -4.47 -11.31
CA GLU A 70 14.73 -3.67 -10.26
C GLU A 70 13.95 -3.78 -8.93
N PHE A 71 12.62 -3.80 -9.00
CA PHE A 71 11.77 -4.05 -7.84
C PHE A 71 12.08 -5.41 -7.19
N LEU A 72 12.20 -6.46 -7.98
CA LEU A 72 12.53 -7.80 -7.45
C LEU A 72 13.92 -7.83 -6.83
N GLN A 73 14.92 -7.22 -7.47
CA GLN A 73 16.28 -7.11 -6.93
C GLN A 73 16.31 -6.34 -5.61
N LYS A 74 15.57 -5.24 -5.50
CA LYS A 74 15.47 -4.46 -4.26
C LYS A 74 14.80 -5.24 -3.14
N MET A 75 13.80 -6.05 -3.44
CA MET A 75 13.20 -6.94 -2.46
C MET A 75 14.20 -7.98 -1.95
N GLN A 76 15.04 -8.53 -2.83
CA GLN A 76 16.13 -9.43 -2.44
C GLN A 76 17.20 -8.73 -1.59
N LEU A 77 17.59 -7.52 -1.96
CA LEU A 77 18.55 -6.70 -1.18
C LEU A 77 18.05 -6.37 0.25
N VAL A 78 16.75 -6.22 0.41
CA VAL A 78 16.13 -6.03 1.73
C VAL A 78 16.08 -7.33 2.55
N GLY A 79 16.48 -8.46 1.94
CA GLY A 79 16.55 -9.76 2.60
C GLY A 79 15.32 -10.65 2.39
N TYR A 80 14.41 -10.30 1.49
CA TYR A 80 13.28 -11.15 1.15
C TYR A 80 13.68 -12.14 0.05
N GLU A 81 13.39 -13.40 0.28
CA GLU A 81 13.48 -14.42 -0.76
C GLU A 81 12.29 -14.31 -1.70
N VAL A 82 12.56 -14.28 -2.99
CA VAL A 82 11.57 -14.08 -4.05
C VAL A 82 11.34 -15.38 -4.79
N ARG A 83 10.09 -15.82 -4.83
CA ARG A 83 9.67 -16.97 -5.62
C ARG A 83 8.67 -16.54 -6.68
N GLN A 84 9.08 -16.68 -7.94
CA GLN A 84 8.24 -16.44 -9.12
C GLN A 84 7.63 -17.79 -9.54
N GLY A 85 6.30 -17.86 -9.52
CA GLY A 85 5.52 -19.00 -9.99
C GLY A 85 4.21 -18.49 -10.57
N LYS A 86 3.14 -19.28 -10.47
CA LYS A 86 1.80 -18.83 -10.85
C LYS A 86 1.38 -17.52 -10.15
N HIS A 87 1.93 -17.29 -8.96
CA HIS A 87 1.76 -16.06 -8.19
C HIS A 87 3.08 -15.68 -7.55
N LEU A 88 3.42 -14.40 -7.60
CA LEU A 88 4.58 -13.85 -6.91
C LEU A 88 4.43 -14.01 -5.40
N SER A 89 5.47 -14.52 -4.75
CA SER A 89 5.50 -14.75 -3.31
C SER A 89 6.84 -14.35 -2.71
N PHE A 90 6.79 -13.89 -1.46
CA PHE A 90 7.94 -13.45 -0.70
C PHE A 90 8.03 -14.20 0.62
N ARG A 91 9.26 -14.44 1.06
CA ARG A 91 9.58 -15.03 2.36
C ARG A 91 10.61 -14.16 3.06
N ALA A 92 10.31 -13.75 4.29
CA ALA A 92 11.32 -13.11 5.13
C ALA A 92 12.27 -14.17 5.72
N PRO A 93 13.54 -13.82 6.06
CA PRO A 93 14.52 -14.77 6.59
C PRO A 93 14.03 -15.55 7.83
N GLU A 94 13.21 -14.90 8.65
CA GLU A 94 12.67 -15.47 9.88
C GLU A 94 11.38 -16.29 9.65
N GLN A 95 10.88 -16.37 8.42
CA GLN A 95 9.64 -17.09 8.10
C GLN A 95 9.92 -18.46 7.46
N LYS A 96 9.13 -19.47 7.89
CA LYS A 96 9.17 -20.80 7.27
C LYS A 96 8.40 -20.83 5.93
N ASN A 97 7.32 -20.05 5.80
CA ASN A 97 6.39 -20.12 4.68
C ASN A 97 6.46 -18.87 3.79
N PHE A 98 6.28 -19.08 2.49
CA PHE A 98 6.11 -17.98 1.53
C PHE A 98 4.75 -17.32 1.68
N THR A 99 4.74 -16.00 1.60
CA THR A 99 3.52 -15.19 1.60
C THR A 99 3.22 -14.73 0.17
N TYR A 100 2.07 -15.10 -0.35
CA TYR A 100 1.63 -14.67 -1.68
C TYR A 100 1.23 -13.19 -1.68
N MET A 101 1.63 -12.46 -2.72
CA MET A 101 1.29 -11.04 -2.88
C MET A 101 -0.21 -10.76 -2.84
N LYS A 102 -1.03 -11.63 -3.43
CA LYS A 102 -2.49 -11.51 -3.41
C LYS A 102 -3.11 -11.53 -2.01
N LEU A 103 -2.43 -12.15 -1.03
CA LEU A 103 -2.90 -12.18 0.37
C LEU A 103 -2.68 -10.86 1.11
N LEU A 104 -1.89 -9.95 0.54
CA LEU A 104 -1.68 -8.60 1.07
C LEU A 104 -2.83 -7.65 0.73
N GLY A 105 -3.69 -8.03 -0.22
CA GLY A 105 -4.82 -7.27 -0.73
C GLY A 105 -4.75 -7.03 -2.24
N SER A 106 -5.85 -6.59 -2.83
CA SER A 106 -5.96 -6.34 -4.27
C SER A 106 -4.90 -5.36 -4.80
N TYR A 107 -4.51 -4.40 -3.99
CA TYR A 107 -3.52 -3.39 -4.32
C TYR A 107 -2.10 -3.93 -4.55
N TYR A 108 -1.83 -5.16 -4.08
CA TYR A 108 -0.53 -5.83 -4.14
C TYR A 108 -0.50 -6.99 -5.13
N THR A 109 -1.49 -7.11 -6.01
CA THR A 109 -1.44 -8.07 -7.12
C THR A 109 -0.31 -7.67 -8.07
N GLU A 110 0.26 -8.65 -8.78
CA GLU A 110 1.36 -8.40 -9.70
C GLU A 110 1.03 -7.35 -10.77
N GLU A 111 -0.20 -7.39 -11.31
CA GLU A 111 -0.69 -6.43 -12.30
C GLU A 111 -0.72 -5.00 -11.72
N ASN A 112 -1.25 -4.84 -10.50
CA ASN A 112 -1.30 -3.55 -9.84
C ASN A 112 0.11 -3.01 -9.50
N VAL A 113 1.04 -3.88 -9.13
CA VAL A 113 2.44 -3.49 -8.91
C VAL A 113 3.07 -3.01 -10.21
N ARG A 114 2.88 -3.71 -11.33
CA ARG A 114 3.37 -3.29 -12.65
C ARG A 114 2.80 -1.93 -13.05
N THR A 115 1.48 -1.74 -12.92
CA THR A 115 0.82 -0.45 -13.20
C THR A 115 1.37 0.69 -12.33
N ARG A 116 1.64 0.43 -11.04
CA ARG A 116 2.23 1.42 -10.13
C ARG A 116 3.66 1.79 -10.52
N LEU A 117 4.47 0.82 -10.94
CA LEU A 117 5.82 1.05 -11.44
C LEU A 117 5.82 1.89 -12.73
N GLU A 118 4.89 1.61 -13.66
CA GLU A 118 4.73 2.41 -14.88
C GLU A 118 4.34 3.86 -14.56
N LYS A 119 3.40 4.08 -13.64
CA LYS A 119 3.03 5.43 -13.19
C LYS A 119 4.22 6.17 -12.57
N ASN A 120 5.06 5.49 -11.78
CA ASN A 120 6.27 6.08 -11.21
C ASN A 120 7.28 6.43 -12.31
N ARG A 121 7.46 5.55 -13.31
CA ARG A 121 8.33 5.81 -14.46
C ARG A 121 7.89 7.04 -15.25
N CYS A 122 6.58 7.23 -15.44
CA CYS A 122 6.06 8.42 -16.10
C CYS A 122 6.34 9.68 -15.30
N LYS A 123 6.18 9.66 -13.98
CA LYS A 123 6.49 10.80 -13.09
C LYS A 123 7.98 11.17 -13.12
N THR A 124 8.88 10.18 -13.07
CA THR A 124 10.32 10.43 -13.14
C THR A 124 10.77 10.96 -14.49
N LYS A 125 10.14 10.55 -15.58
CA LYS A 125 10.38 11.13 -16.91
C LYS A 125 9.88 12.57 -17.02
N ALA A 126 8.68 12.84 -16.52
CA ALA A 126 8.12 14.20 -16.51
C ALA A 126 8.98 15.16 -15.68
N SER A 127 9.50 14.74 -14.53
CA SER A 127 10.38 15.57 -13.71
C SER A 127 11.76 15.83 -14.35
N LYS A 128 12.26 14.92 -15.17
CA LYS A 128 13.52 15.13 -15.91
C LYS A 128 13.39 16.09 -17.08
N HIS A 129 12.16 16.25 -17.61
CA HIS A 129 11.88 17.17 -18.73
C HIS A 129 11.55 18.60 -18.30
N LEU A 130 11.43 18.87 -16.99
CA LEU A 130 11.27 20.23 -16.49
C LEU A 130 12.54 21.04 -16.74
N SER A 131 12.38 22.25 -17.32
CA SER A 131 13.48 23.21 -17.49
C SER A 131 14.12 23.56 -16.12
N LYS A 132 15.38 24.01 -16.13
CA LYS A 132 16.05 24.44 -14.90
C LYS A 132 15.23 25.49 -14.14
N GLU A 133 14.61 26.41 -14.88
CA GLU A 133 13.75 27.46 -14.33
C GLU A 133 12.49 26.88 -13.64
N ALA A 134 11.80 25.95 -14.29
CA ALA A 134 10.61 25.31 -13.72
C ALA A 134 10.96 24.51 -12.45
N ARG A 135 12.15 23.89 -12.38
CA ARG A 135 12.63 23.21 -11.16
C ARG A 135 12.89 24.22 -10.04
N LEU A 136 13.46 25.39 -10.38
CA LEU A 136 13.71 26.45 -9.43
C LEU A 136 12.38 26.97 -8.84
N TYR A 137 11.37 27.24 -9.69
CA TYR A 137 10.05 27.67 -9.23
C TYR A 137 9.37 26.65 -8.32
N ILE A 138 9.43 25.36 -8.63
CA ILE A 138 8.87 24.29 -7.77
C ILE A 138 9.60 24.25 -6.44
N ASN A 139 10.93 24.35 -6.43
CA ASN A 139 11.70 24.37 -5.20
C ASN A 139 11.35 25.60 -4.35
N ILE A 140 11.32 26.79 -4.93
CA ILE A 140 10.96 28.04 -4.23
C ILE A 140 9.54 27.90 -3.63
N SER A 141 8.57 27.43 -4.42
CA SER A 141 7.22 27.22 -3.96
C SER A 141 7.15 26.26 -2.76
N THR A 142 7.94 25.17 -2.78
CA THR A 142 8.00 24.21 -1.68
C THR A 142 8.64 24.84 -0.43
N TYR A 143 9.70 25.63 -0.57
CA TYR A 143 10.34 26.31 0.57
C TYR A 143 9.44 27.40 1.17
N VAL A 144 8.70 28.12 0.34
CA VAL A 144 7.71 29.12 0.80
C VAL A 144 6.61 28.45 1.62
N THR A 145 6.11 27.28 1.18
CA THR A 145 5.04 26.57 1.88
C THR A 145 5.52 25.85 3.14
N THR A 146 6.78 25.40 3.18
CA THR A 146 7.35 24.66 4.32
C THR A 146 8.10 25.56 5.32
N GLY A 147 8.37 26.82 4.96
CA GLY A 147 9.13 27.77 5.79
C GLY A 147 10.60 27.42 6.00
N ASN A 148 11.14 26.44 5.26
CA ASN A 148 12.50 25.95 5.44
C ASN A 148 13.49 26.63 4.47
N TRP A 149 13.86 27.87 4.76
CA TRP A 149 14.79 28.69 3.97
C TRP A 149 16.26 28.27 4.09
N GLU A 150 16.69 27.73 5.23
CA GLU A 150 18.08 27.33 5.47
C GLU A 150 18.57 26.22 4.52
N GLY A 151 17.65 25.34 4.07
CA GLY A 151 17.95 24.31 3.07
C GLY A 151 18.17 24.86 1.66
N PHE A 152 17.55 26.02 1.32
CA PHE A 152 17.64 26.64 0.01
C PHE A 152 19.01 27.29 -0.22
N GLU A 153 19.55 28.00 0.78
CA GLU A 153 20.85 28.67 0.68
C GLU A 153 22.00 27.68 0.49
N ARG A 154 21.95 26.53 1.20
CA ARG A 154 22.98 25.48 1.07
C ARG A 154 23.05 24.83 -0.31
N GLN A 155 21.92 24.72 -1.02
CA GLN A 155 21.90 24.11 -2.36
C GLN A 155 22.31 25.07 -3.47
N ASN A 156 22.19 26.37 -3.28
CA ASN A 156 22.52 27.40 -4.28
C ASN A 156 23.88 28.05 -4.07
N SER A 157 24.62 27.74 -3.00
CA SER A 157 25.98 28.24 -2.74
C SER A 157 27.09 27.49 -3.49
N ILE A 158 26.73 26.57 -4.39
CA ILE A 158 27.64 25.78 -5.23
C ILE A 158 27.38 26.17 -6.71
N ILE A 159 27.60 27.46 -7.05
CA ILE A 159 27.73 27.90 -8.43
C ILE A 159 28.97 28.81 -8.50
#